data_0eea4b84c8e3e26d07b47aa42e508ecf
#
_entry.id   0eea4b84c8e3e26d07b47aa42e508ecf
#
_cell.length_a   1.000
_cell.length_b   1.000
_cell.length_c   1.000
_cell.angle_alpha   90.00
_cell.angle_beta   90.00
_cell.angle_gamma   90.00
#
_symmetry.space_group_name_H-M   'P 1'
#
loop_
_entity.id
_entity.type
_entity.pdbx_description
1 polymer ?
#
loop_
_entity_poly.entity_id
_entity_poly.type
_entity_poly.pdbx_seq_one_letter_code
_entity_poly.pdbx_strand_id
1 'polypeptide(L)'
;MLVMLMMEELLTTRELAELLRLNEKKVYQLIKEGGIPHVRITGKWLFPKWHVLRWIDERVEREENILIAGSDDILLGRLLASYSRERFPKSVIFYSPVGSLKGIQCLSEHKAQACCLHLLDVETGEYNLPFLERHLSSQEYIVINLWHRKQGLILKRNNPLGIKGLDDMVRRKARFVNRNKGSGTRLFLEYLLSQKEFHETEIVGFTDEVDTHLEVGLRVLFGEVDVGLGIEYVSHLLSLDFIPLQEERFDLVIPKELWPIRVMKEFVGSIDPANIRRLARSLPGYSLKDTGKVLFKS
;
A
#
# COMPACT_ATOMS: atom_id res chain seq x y z
N MET A 1 -30.94 -10.70 -7.60
CA MET A 1 -32.37 -10.86 -7.28
C MET A 1 -32.61 -11.16 -5.80
N LEU A 2 -31.90 -12.09 -5.15
CA LEU A 2 -32.07 -12.39 -3.71
C LEU A 2 -31.66 -11.21 -2.78
N VAL A 3 -30.56 -10.49 -3.09
CA VAL A 3 -30.09 -9.33 -2.32
C VAL A 3 -31.06 -8.14 -2.43
N MET A 4 -31.71 -7.96 -3.57
CA MET A 4 -32.68 -6.89 -3.80
C MET A 4 -33.99 -7.11 -3.01
N LEU A 5 -34.45 -8.36 -2.82
CA LEU A 5 -35.57 -8.71 -2.00
C LEU A 5 -35.36 -8.51 -0.49
N MET A 6 -34.13 -8.60 -0.01
CA MET A 6 -33.77 -8.33 1.40
C MET A 6 -33.72 -6.83 1.76
N MET A 7 -33.68 -5.94 0.79
CA MET A 7 -33.57 -4.48 1.00
C MET A 7 -34.93 -3.81 1.30
N GLU A 8 -36.05 -4.47 1.05
CA GLU A 8 -37.38 -3.86 1.16
C GLU A 8 -38.14 -4.26 2.44
N GLU A 9 -37.57 -5.13 3.29
CA GLU A 9 -38.24 -5.59 4.50
C GLU A 9 -38.14 -4.60 5.64
N LEU A 10 -39.28 -4.10 6.11
CA LEU A 10 -39.42 -3.25 7.29
C LEU A 10 -39.88 -4.10 8.47
N LEU A 11 -39.05 -4.20 9.48
CA LEU A 11 -39.37 -4.91 10.71
C LEU A 11 -40.20 -4.03 11.64
N THR A 12 -41.19 -4.63 12.30
CA THR A 12 -41.90 -4.05 13.44
C THR A 12 -41.01 -4.08 14.70
N THR A 13 -41.41 -3.39 15.76
CA THR A 13 -40.71 -3.42 17.06
C THR A 13 -40.58 -4.85 17.60
N ARG A 14 -41.61 -5.65 17.44
CA ARG A 14 -41.62 -7.05 17.87
C ARG A 14 -40.66 -7.92 17.07
N GLU A 15 -40.72 -7.86 15.74
CA GLU A 15 -39.82 -8.61 14.86
C GLU A 15 -38.35 -8.22 15.07
N LEU A 16 -38.07 -6.93 15.31
CA LEU A 16 -36.74 -6.48 15.70
C LEU A 16 -36.31 -7.04 17.04
N ALA A 17 -37.21 -7.05 18.04
CA ALA A 17 -36.90 -7.61 19.36
C ALA A 17 -36.59 -9.12 19.24
N GLU A 18 -37.34 -9.87 18.42
CA GLU A 18 -37.08 -11.28 18.11
C GLU A 18 -35.73 -11.46 17.39
N LEU A 19 -35.43 -10.67 16.36
CA LEU A 19 -34.14 -10.69 15.63
C LEU A 19 -32.94 -10.47 16.54
N LEU A 20 -33.06 -9.48 17.44
CA LEU A 20 -31.97 -9.10 18.36
C LEU A 20 -31.95 -9.95 19.64
N ARG A 21 -32.93 -10.84 19.84
CA ARG A 21 -33.15 -11.60 21.08
C ARG A 21 -33.24 -10.71 22.30
N LEU A 22 -33.93 -9.57 22.15
CA LEU A 22 -34.23 -8.60 23.22
C LEU A 22 -35.72 -8.53 23.50
N ASN A 23 -36.12 -7.85 24.58
CA ASN A 23 -37.50 -7.46 24.77
C ASN A 23 -37.80 -6.09 24.12
N GLU A 24 -39.07 -5.84 23.80
CA GLU A 24 -39.48 -4.59 23.13
C GLU A 24 -39.13 -3.33 23.93
N LYS A 25 -39.13 -3.39 25.28
CA LYS A 25 -38.73 -2.28 26.14
C LYS A 25 -37.29 -1.86 25.85
N LYS A 26 -36.42 -2.82 25.60
CA LYS A 26 -34.99 -2.55 25.27
C LYS A 26 -34.88 -1.96 23.87
N VAL A 27 -35.72 -2.36 22.91
CA VAL A 27 -35.79 -1.76 21.57
C VAL A 27 -36.17 -0.27 21.69
N TYR A 28 -37.19 0.06 22.49
CA TYR A 28 -37.54 1.47 22.73
C TYR A 28 -36.42 2.28 23.39
N GLN A 29 -35.63 1.66 24.26
CA GLN A 29 -34.45 2.30 24.83
C GLN A 29 -33.42 2.63 23.75
N LEU A 30 -33.11 1.67 22.85
CA LEU A 30 -32.17 1.88 21.73
C LEU A 30 -32.63 3.02 20.79
N ILE A 31 -33.94 3.16 20.57
CA ILE A 31 -34.50 4.29 19.81
C ILE A 31 -34.22 5.62 20.49
N LYS A 32 -34.46 5.71 21.82
CA LYS A 32 -34.25 6.94 22.60
C LYS A 32 -32.78 7.36 22.65
N GLU A 33 -31.88 6.40 22.69
CA GLU A 33 -30.44 6.62 22.69
C GLU A 33 -29.90 6.96 21.28
N GLY A 34 -30.79 7.01 20.26
CA GLY A 34 -30.41 7.28 18.87
C GLY A 34 -29.51 6.21 18.24
N GLY A 35 -29.42 5.04 18.90
CA GLY A 35 -28.43 4.03 18.58
C GLY A 35 -28.83 3.05 17.46
N ILE A 36 -30.10 2.96 17.07
CA ILE A 36 -30.58 1.98 16.09
C ILE A 36 -31.29 2.65 14.90
N PRO A 37 -31.02 2.23 13.63
CA PRO A 37 -31.70 2.78 12.45
C PRO A 37 -33.20 2.52 12.51
N HIS A 38 -34.02 3.56 12.43
CA HIS A 38 -35.47 3.46 12.48
C HIS A 38 -36.14 4.58 11.68
N VAL A 39 -37.40 4.34 11.30
CA VAL A 39 -38.28 5.35 10.73
C VAL A 39 -39.62 5.32 11.48
N ARG A 40 -40.35 6.45 11.49
CA ARG A 40 -41.68 6.53 12.09
C ARG A 40 -42.72 6.80 10.99
N ILE A 41 -43.57 5.82 10.72
CA ILE A 41 -44.60 5.93 9.68
C ILE A 41 -45.96 5.75 10.37
N THR A 42 -46.90 6.69 10.18
CA THR A 42 -48.26 6.65 10.79
C THR A 42 -48.24 6.38 12.30
N GLY A 43 -47.24 6.90 13.01
CA GLY A 43 -47.11 6.71 14.47
C GLY A 43 -46.43 5.40 14.91
N LYS A 44 -46.17 4.47 13.99
CA LYS A 44 -45.49 3.20 14.29
C LYS A 44 -43.97 3.30 13.99
N TRP A 45 -43.18 2.70 14.86
CA TRP A 45 -41.74 2.52 14.62
C TRP A 45 -41.53 1.33 13.70
N LEU A 46 -40.74 1.52 12.62
CA LEU A 46 -40.37 0.50 11.67
C LEU A 46 -38.84 0.58 11.49
N PHE A 47 -38.26 -0.59 11.23
CA PHE A 47 -36.80 -0.74 11.18
C PHE A 47 -36.44 -1.40 9.83
N PRO A 48 -35.81 -0.64 8.91
CA PRO A 48 -35.34 -1.23 7.66
C PRO A 48 -34.31 -2.31 7.94
N LYS A 49 -34.64 -3.56 7.64
CA LYS A 49 -33.83 -4.76 8.00
C LYS A 49 -32.40 -4.66 7.56
N TRP A 50 -32.16 -4.19 6.33
CA TRP A 50 -30.81 -3.98 5.81
C TRP A 50 -29.99 -3.02 6.69
N HIS A 51 -30.57 -1.90 7.07
CA HIS A 51 -29.88 -0.93 7.92
C HIS A 51 -29.62 -1.47 9.33
N VAL A 52 -30.55 -2.28 9.87
CA VAL A 52 -30.36 -2.96 11.15
C VAL A 52 -29.22 -3.98 11.08
N LEU A 53 -29.18 -4.82 10.05
CA LEU A 53 -28.12 -5.81 9.88
C LEU A 53 -26.75 -5.13 9.72
N ARG A 54 -26.69 -4.04 8.96
CA ARG A 54 -25.48 -3.22 8.83
C ARG A 54 -25.07 -2.58 10.17
N TRP A 55 -26.04 -2.07 10.93
CA TRP A 55 -25.81 -1.51 12.26
C TRP A 55 -25.26 -2.55 13.25
N ILE A 56 -25.71 -3.81 13.17
CA ILE A 56 -25.16 -4.94 13.94
C ILE A 56 -23.73 -5.20 13.49
N ASP A 57 -23.47 -5.33 12.19
CA ASP A 57 -22.14 -5.62 11.64
C ASP A 57 -21.09 -4.56 12.03
N GLU A 58 -21.49 -3.28 12.01
CA GLU A 58 -20.66 -2.15 12.46
C GLU A 58 -20.32 -2.19 13.97
N ARG A 59 -21.06 -2.98 14.77
CA ARG A 59 -20.87 -3.16 16.22
C ARG A 59 -20.28 -4.51 16.60
N VAL A 60 -20.07 -5.39 15.64
CA VAL A 60 -19.34 -6.63 15.90
C VAL A 60 -17.90 -6.27 16.22
N GLU A 61 -17.50 -6.47 17.48
CA GLU A 61 -16.11 -6.36 17.88
C GLU A 61 -15.33 -7.55 17.30
N ARG A 62 -14.81 -7.36 16.09
CA ARG A 62 -13.86 -8.29 15.49
C ARG A 62 -12.47 -7.70 15.65
N GLU A 63 -11.54 -8.52 16.10
CA GLU A 63 -10.13 -8.22 15.91
C GLU A 63 -9.84 -8.39 14.41
N GLU A 64 -9.81 -7.27 13.70
CA GLU A 64 -9.55 -7.28 12.26
C GLU A 64 -8.08 -6.96 12.04
N ASN A 65 -7.32 -7.96 11.65
CA ASN A 65 -5.94 -7.79 11.25
C ASN A 65 -5.85 -7.74 9.72
N ILE A 66 -4.94 -6.91 9.20
CA ILE A 66 -4.68 -6.79 7.77
C ILE A 66 -3.22 -7.15 7.51
N LEU A 67 -2.99 -7.96 6.48
CA LEU A 67 -1.67 -8.18 5.90
C LEU A 67 -1.56 -7.36 4.61
N ILE A 68 -0.58 -6.47 4.57
CA ILE A 68 -0.15 -5.76 3.37
C ILE A 68 1.14 -6.42 2.88
N ALA A 69 1.19 -6.80 1.61
CA ALA A 69 2.39 -7.31 0.98
C ALA A 69 2.89 -6.34 -0.11
N GLY A 70 4.13 -6.48 -0.55
CA GLY A 70 4.60 -5.74 -1.72
C GLY A 70 5.92 -5.03 -1.55
N SER A 71 6.04 -3.85 -2.11
CA SER A 71 7.29 -3.13 -2.23
C SER A 71 7.70 -2.44 -0.94
N ASP A 72 8.98 -2.54 -0.60
CA ASP A 72 9.59 -1.89 0.55
C ASP A 72 9.49 -0.35 0.48
N ASP A 73 9.08 0.26 1.62
CA ASP A 73 9.08 1.72 1.77
C ASP A 73 9.14 2.15 3.24
N ILE A 74 10.05 3.06 3.55
CA ILE A 74 10.28 3.55 4.92
C ILE A 74 9.13 4.44 5.42
N LEU A 75 8.54 5.26 4.55
CA LEU A 75 7.40 6.11 4.92
C LEU A 75 6.16 5.26 5.20
N LEU A 76 5.95 4.19 4.43
CA LEU A 76 4.92 3.20 4.71
C LEU A 76 5.13 2.55 6.09
N GLY A 77 6.35 2.14 6.41
CA GLY A 77 6.69 1.61 7.73
C GLY A 77 6.34 2.59 8.86
N ARG A 78 6.62 3.91 8.69
CA ARG A 78 6.23 4.95 9.65
C ARG A 78 4.72 5.11 9.77
N LEU A 79 4.00 5.08 8.66
CA LEU A 79 2.53 5.15 8.64
C LEU A 79 1.91 3.98 9.39
N LEU A 80 2.35 2.76 9.09
CA LEU A 80 1.87 1.54 9.74
C LEU A 80 2.16 1.53 11.24
N ALA A 81 3.37 1.94 11.64
CA ALA A 81 3.74 2.04 13.05
C ALA A 81 2.89 3.10 13.80
N SER A 82 2.60 4.24 13.16
CA SER A 82 1.73 5.27 13.74
C SER A 82 0.30 4.76 13.90
N TYR A 83 -0.25 4.16 12.84
CA TYR A 83 -1.59 3.57 12.86
C TYR A 83 -1.74 2.49 13.94
N SER A 84 -0.81 1.53 13.97
CA SER A 84 -0.85 0.44 14.95
C SER A 84 -0.75 0.94 16.40
N ARG A 85 0.08 1.96 16.66
CA ARG A 85 0.21 2.55 18.01
C ARG A 85 -1.11 3.14 18.52
N GLU A 86 -1.90 3.75 17.63
CA GLU A 86 -3.17 4.39 17.96
C GLU A 86 -4.30 3.36 18.14
N ARG A 87 -4.20 2.20 17.52
CA ARG A 87 -5.28 1.22 17.41
C ARG A 87 -5.07 -0.07 18.20
N PHE A 88 -3.82 -0.37 18.63
CA PHE A 88 -3.54 -1.57 19.40
C PHE A 88 -4.32 -1.60 20.74
N PRO A 89 -4.90 -2.73 21.17
CA PRO A 89 -4.85 -4.08 20.52
C PRO A 89 -5.99 -4.36 19.54
N LYS A 90 -6.89 -3.43 19.26
CA LYS A 90 -8.14 -3.67 18.49
C LYS A 90 -7.88 -4.07 17.04
N SER A 91 -6.81 -3.57 16.42
CA SER A 91 -6.41 -3.97 15.08
C SER A 91 -4.91 -3.84 14.87
N VAL A 92 -4.34 -4.76 14.09
CA VAL A 92 -2.93 -4.76 13.73
C VAL A 92 -2.82 -4.88 12.21
N ILE A 93 -1.91 -4.09 11.63
CA ILE A 93 -1.54 -4.24 10.22
C ILE A 93 -0.16 -4.86 10.16
N PHE A 94 -0.09 -6.06 9.58
CA PHE A 94 1.16 -6.73 9.27
C PHE A 94 1.65 -6.29 7.89
N TYR A 95 2.96 -6.14 7.74
CA TYR A 95 3.56 -5.75 6.47
C TYR A 95 4.68 -6.68 6.08
N SER A 96 4.64 -7.18 4.84
CA SER A 96 5.65 -8.06 4.27
C SER A 96 6.28 -7.43 3.02
N PRO A 97 7.55 -6.96 3.09
CA PRO A 97 8.24 -6.32 1.97
C PRO A 97 8.82 -7.36 0.99
N VAL A 98 7.96 -8.05 0.24
CA VAL A 98 8.33 -9.14 -0.69
C VAL A 98 8.63 -8.68 -2.12
N GLY A 99 8.49 -7.39 -2.41
CA GLY A 99 8.59 -6.80 -3.75
C GLY A 99 7.24 -6.73 -4.48
N SER A 100 7.17 -5.87 -5.50
CA SER A 100 5.91 -5.51 -6.17
C SER A 100 5.21 -6.69 -6.83
N LEU A 101 5.91 -7.51 -7.63
CA LEU A 101 5.28 -8.65 -8.33
C LEU A 101 4.78 -9.73 -7.36
N LYS A 102 5.57 -10.06 -6.33
CA LYS A 102 5.13 -10.99 -5.29
C LYS A 102 3.98 -10.42 -4.47
N GLY A 103 3.92 -9.09 -4.29
CA GLY A 103 2.78 -8.40 -3.66
C GLY A 103 1.49 -8.63 -4.44
N ILE A 104 1.51 -8.46 -5.77
CA ILE A 104 0.36 -8.77 -6.64
C ILE A 104 -0.01 -10.25 -6.54
N GLN A 105 0.97 -11.15 -6.56
CA GLN A 105 0.72 -12.58 -6.41
C GLN A 105 0.05 -12.90 -5.06
N CYS A 106 0.55 -12.34 -3.96
CA CYS A 106 -0.09 -12.51 -2.65
C CYS A 106 -1.54 -12.02 -2.64
N LEU A 107 -1.83 -10.93 -3.36
CA LEU A 107 -3.18 -10.40 -3.49
C LEU A 107 -4.08 -11.33 -4.31
N SER A 108 -3.61 -11.79 -5.48
CA SER A 108 -4.36 -12.72 -6.36
C SER A 108 -4.64 -14.07 -5.72
N GLU A 109 -3.76 -14.53 -4.84
CA GLU A 109 -3.89 -15.78 -4.09
C GLU A 109 -4.61 -15.60 -2.73
N HIS A 110 -5.18 -14.42 -2.45
CA HIS A 110 -5.85 -14.07 -1.19
C HIS A 110 -4.97 -14.26 0.07
N LYS A 111 -3.65 -14.21 -0.07
CA LYS A 111 -2.68 -14.29 1.03
C LYS A 111 -2.47 -12.95 1.71
N ALA A 112 -2.77 -11.85 1.03
CA ALA A 112 -2.74 -10.49 1.56
C ALA A 112 -4.06 -9.77 1.26
N GLN A 113 -4.42 -8.80 2.10
CA GLN A 113 -5.63 -7.97 1.95
C GLN A 113 -5.37 -6.67 1.18
N ALA A 114 -4.11 -6.29 1.02
CA ALA A 114 -3.69 -5.17 0.18
C ALA A 114 -2.26 -5.39 -0.31
N CYS A 115 -1.87 -4.70 -1.37
CA CYS A 115 -0.46 -4.69 -1.78
C CYS A 115 0.02 -3.29 -2.17
N CYS A 116 1.34 -3.06 -2.00
CA CYS A 116 2.00 -1.81 -2.36
C CYS A 116 2.92 -2.03 -3.56
N LEU A 117 2.82 -1.15 -4.57
CA LEU A 117 3.45 -1.33 -5.88
C LEU A 117 4.12 -0.05 -6.39
N HIS A 118 5.15 -0.22 -7.23
CA HIS A 118 5.75 0.85 -8.05
C HIS A 118 6.33 0.27 -9.36
N LEU A 119 5.51 -0.45 -10.11
CA LEU A 119 5.90 -1.11 -11.35
C LEU A 119 5.69 -0.16 -12.54
N LEU A 120 6.76 0.24 -13.21
CA LEU A 120 6.69 0.99 -14.45
C LEU A 120 6.47 0.03 -15.62
N ASP A 121 5.39 0.22 -16.35
CA ASP A 121 5.19 -0.42 -17.64
C ASP A 121 5.90 0.41 -18.72
N VAL A 122 6.90 -0.19 -19.33
CA VAL A 122 7.81 0.50 -20.25
C VAL A 122 7.22 0.77 -21.62
N GLU A 123 6.18 0.04 -22.00
CA GLU A 123 5.48 0.21 -23.27
C GLU A 123 4.52 1.39 -23.22
N THR A 124 3.81 1.53 -22.11
CA THR A 124 2.79 2.58 -21.92
C THR A 124 3.31 3.79 -21.17
N GLY A 125 4.41 3.66 -20.40
CA GLY A 125 4.89 4.67 -19.45
C GLY A 125 4.03 4.79 -18.19
N GLU A 126 3.04 3.90 -18.02
CA GLU A 126 2.14 3.93 -16.87
C GLU A 126 2.67 3.10 -15.70
N TYR A 127 2.32 3.54 -14.48
CA TYR A 127 2.63 2.80 -13.27
C TYR A 127 1.48 1.88 -12.86
N ASN A 128 1.81 0.64 -12.50
CA ASN A 128 1.00 -0.33 -11.79
C ASN A 128 -0.22 -0.88 -12.57
N LEU A 129 -1.06 -0.04 -13.19
CA LEU A 129 -2.31 -0.46 -13.81
C LEU A 129 -2.12 -1.58 -14.86
N PRO A 130 -1.19 -1.50 -15.81
CA PRO A 130 -1.01 -2.57 -16.80
C PRO A 130 -0.62 -3.92 -16.18
N PHE A 131 0.09 -3.89 -15.05
CA PHE A 131 0.43 -5.12 -14.31
C PHE A 131 -0.78 -5.69 -13.58
N LEU A 132 -1.60 -4.82 -12.97
CA LEU A 132 -2.81 -5.24 -12.28
C LEU A 132 -3.81 -5.87 -13.26
N GLU A 133 -4.02 -5.27 -14.41
CA GLU A 133 -4.89 -5.81 -15.47
C GLU A 133 -4.45 -7.20 -15.95
N ARG A 134 -3.14 -7.42 -16.07
CA ARG A 134 -2.58 -8.72 -16.47
C ARG A 134 -2.70 -9.80 -15.39
N HIS A 135 -2.61 -9.44 -14.11
CA HIS A 135 -2.51 -10.40 -13.01
C HIS A 135 -3.78 -10.52 -12.15
N LEU A 136 -4.67 -9.50 -12.17
CA LEU A 136 -5.90 -9.44 -11.40
C LEU A 136 -7.14 -9.24 -12.29
N SER A 137 -7.10 -9.73 -13.53
CA SER A 137 -8.14 -9.52 -14.55
C SER A 137 -9.55 -9.98 -14.13
N SER A 138 -9.65 -10.92 -13.19
CA SER A 138 -10.92 -11.43 -12.66
C SER A 138 -11.38 -10.79 -11.35
N GLN A 139 -10.60 -9.84 -10.81
CA GLN A 139 -10.87 -9.20 -9.52
C GLN A 139 -11.09 -7.70 -9.71
N GLU A 140 -12.11 -7.18 -9.05
CA GLU A 140 -12.29 -5.73 -8.93
C GLU A 140 -11.37 -5.18 -7.83
N TYR A 141 -10.73 -4.05 -8.09
CA TYR A 141 -9.78 -3.44 -7.14
C TYR A 141 -9.83 -1.91 -7.16
N ILE A 142 -9.30 -1.32 -6.11
CA ILE A 142 -9.15 0.13 -5.95
C ILE A 142 -7.66 0.43 -5.85
N VAL A 143 -7.19 1.42 -6.60
CA VAL A 143 -5.81 1.90 -6.56
C VAL A 143 -5.77 3.29 -5.94
N ILE A 144 -4.98 3.45 -4.89
CA ILE A 144 -4.82 4.72 -4.17
C ILE A 144 -3.35 5.13 -4.23
N ASN A 145 -3.08 6.36 -4.67
CA ASN A 145 -1.72 6.87 -4.59
C ASN A 145 -1.32 7.10 -3.13
N LEU A 146 -0.20 6.51 -2.73
CA LEU A 146 0.40 6.80 -1.44
C LEU A 146 1.27 8.06 -1.54
N TRP A 147 2.27 8.05 -2.43
CA TRP A 147 3.19 9.18 -2.73
C TRP A 147 3.99 8.90 -3.98
N HIS A 148 4.78 9.90 -4.36
CA HIS A 148 5.86 9.72 -5.32
C HIS A 148 7.19 9.79 -4.57
N ARG A 149 8.22 9.12 -5.10
CA ARG A 149 9.57 9.13 -4.52
C ARG A 149 10.63 9.11 -5.61
N LYS A 150 11.79 9.71 -5.33
CA LYS A 150 12.90 9.69 -6.26
C LYS A 150 13.70 8.40 -6.12
N GLN A 151 13.93 7.74 -7.23
CA GLN A 151 14.75 6.56 -7.38
C GLN A 151 16.02 6.91 -8.14
N GLY A 152 17.15 6.31 -7.76
CA GLY A 152 18.45 6.60 -8.37
C GLY A 152 19.60 5.77 -7.83
N LEU A 153 20.82 6.10 -8.24
CA LEU A 153 22.04 5.45 -7.79
C LEU A 153 22.46 5.99 -6.42
N ILE A 154 22.62 5.11 -5.46
CA ILE A 154 23.21 5.38 -4.15
C ILE A 154 24.69 5.05 -4.24
N LEU A 155 25.54 6.02 -3.90
CA LEU A 155 26.99 5.96 -4.08
C LEU A 155 27.70 6.21 -2.76
N LYS A 156 28.94 5.72 -2.64
CA LYS A 156 29.82 6.09 -1.54
C LYS A 156 29.96 7.61 -1.46
N ARG A 157 30.12 8.11 -0.24
CA ARG A 157 30.35 9.53 0.02
C ARG A 157 31.53 10.07 -0.79
N ASN A 158 31.34 11.26 -1.35
CA ASN A 158 32.28 11.95 -2.25
C ASN A 158 32.51 11.21 -3.59
N ASN A 159 31.70 10.23 -3.92
CA ASN A 159 31.68 9.52 -5.20
C ASN A 159 33.12 9.23 -5.73
N PRO A 160 33.90 8.41 -5.03
CA PRO A 160 35.34 8.25 -5.33
C PRO A 160 35.60 7.69 -6.73
N LEU A 161 34.63 6.99 -7.32
CA LEU A 161 34.69 6.47 -8.68
C LEU A 161 34.27 7.50 -9.75
N GLY A 162 33.77 8.68 -9.36
CA GLY A 162 33.31 9.71 -10.29
C GLY A 162 32.16 9.23 -11.20
N ILE A 163 31.27 8.39 -10.68
CA ILE A 163 30.09 7.88 -11.39
C ILE A 163 29.11 9.03 -11.60
N LYS A 164 28.62 9.24 -12.82
CA LYS A 164 27.61 10.25 -13.16
C LYS A 164 26.28 9.65 -13.63
N GLY A 165 26.24 8.33 -13.82
CA GLY A 165 25.06 7.61 -14.27
C GLY A 165 25.38 6.14 -14.53
N LEU A 166 24.41 5.44 -15.11
CA LEU A 166 24.49 4.00 -15.36
C LEU A 166 25.69 3.63 -16.26
N ASP A 167 25.96 4.43 -17.29
CA ASP A 167 27.08 4.21 -18.21
C ASP A 167 28.43 4.19 -17.48
N ASP A 168 28.64 5.13 -16.56
CA ASP A 168 29.88 5.15 -15.79
C ASP A 168 29.98 3.97 -14.82
N MET A 169 28.84 3.56 -14.22
CA MET A 169 28.77 2.39 -13.35
C MET A 169 29.28 1.15 -14.10
N VAL A 170 28.78 0.91 -15.30
CA VAL A 170 29.14 -0.25 -16.12
C VAL A 170 30.59 -0.15 -16.61
N ARG A 171 30.98 0.98 -17.23
CA ARG A 171 32.32 1.18 -17.81
C ARG A 171 33.45 1.12 -16.76
N ARG A 172 33.19 1.60 -15.55
CA ARG A 172 34.16 1.58 -14.44
C ARG A 172 34.16 0.29 -13.66
N LYS A 173 33.29 -0.68 -14.06
CA LYS A 173 33.11 -1.97 -13.38
C LYS A 173 32.90 -1.81 -11.88
N ALA A 174 32.06 -0.81 -11.52
CA ALA A 174 31.71 -0.57 -10.12
C ALA A 174 30.99 -1.79 -9.55
N ARG A 175 31.38 -2.20 -8.34
CA ARG A 175 30.70 -3.29 -7.63
C ARG A 175 29.30 -2.84 -7.27
N PHE A 176 28.30 -3.52 -7.77
CA PHE A 176 26.89 -3.19 -7.65
C PHE A 176 26.16 -4.18 -6.76
N VAL A 177 25.20 -3.71 -5.99
CA VAL A 177 24.19 -4.55 -5.32
C VAL A 177 22.82 -4.25 -5.91
N ASN A 178 22.10 -5.31 -6.20
CA ASN A 178 20.78 -5.24 -6.81
C ASN A 178 19.67 -5.40 -5.78
N ARG A 179 18.45 -5.10 -6.20
CA ARG A 179 17.25 -5.46 -5.47
C ARG A 179 16.77 -6.85 -5.93
N ASN A 180 16.04 -7.49 -5.04
CA ASN A 180 15.44 -8.82 -5.26
C ASN A 180 14.62 -8.86 -6.55
N LYS A 181 14.61 -10.02 -7.21
CA LYS A 181 13.80 -10.27 -8.41
C LYS A 181 12.32 -9.97 -8.18
N GLY A 182 11.71 -9.26 -9.14
CA GLY A 182 10.30 -8.85 -9.05
C GLY A 182 10.05 -7.59 -8.23
N SER A 183 11.09 -6.94 -7.69
CA SER A 183 10.95 -5.57 -7.19
C SER A 183 10.85 -4.59 -8.36
N GLY A 184 10.06 -3.53 -8.20
CA GLY A 184 9.96 -2.48 -9.24
C GLY A 184 11.30 -1.83 -9.56
N THR A 185 12.18 -1.69 -8.55
CA THR A 185 13.56 -1.18 -8.72
C THR A 185 14.40 -2.08 -9.62
N ARG A 186 14.28 -3.39 -9.47
CA ARG A 186 15.00 -4.35 -10.33
C ARG A 186 14.48 -4.29 -11.76
N LEU A 187 13.18 -4.27 -11.95
CA LEU A 187 12.57 -4.14 -13.29
C LEU A 187 12.94 -2.82 -13.97
N PHE A 188 13.01 -1.73 -13.19
CA PHE A 188 13.47 -0.44 -13.71
C PHE A 188 14.95 -0.49 -14.14
N LEU A 189 15.83 -1.13 -13.37
CA LEU A 189 17.23 -1.33 -13.77
C LEU A 189 17.32 -2.12 -15.08
N GLU A 190 16.62 -3.24 -15.17
CA GLU A 190 16.60 -4.10 -16.37
C GLU A 190 16.12 -3.32 -17.60
N TYR A 191 15.11 -2.47 -17.43
CA TYR A 191 14.67 -1.55 -18.47
C TYR A 191 15.77 -0.55 -18.87
N LEU A 192 16.41 0.12 -17.90
CA LEU A 192 17.47 1.08 -18.21
C LEU A 192 18.66 0.43 -18.94
N LEU A 193 19.00 -0.80 -18.59
CA LEU A 193 20.06 -1.57 -19.27
C LEU A 193 19.67 -1.87 -20.71
N SER A 194 18.42 -2.31 -20.94
CA SER A 194 17.94 -2.60 -22.29
C SER A 194 17.96 -1.36 -23.20
N GLN A 195 17.59 -0.19 -22.66
CA GLN A 195 17.62 1.07 -23.42
C GLN A 195 19.04 1.52 -23.81
N LYS A 196 20.04 1.04 -23.08
CA LYS A 196 21.46 1.38 -23.29
C LYS A 196 22.24 0.24 -23.93
N GLU A 197 21.56 -0.83 -24.31
CA GLU A 197 22.14 -2.04 -24.92
C GLU A 197 23.23 -2.70 -24.05
N PHE A 198 23.15 -2.53 -22.71
CA PHE A 198 24.00 -3.24 -21.76
C PHE A 198 23.44 -4.60 -21.40
N HIS A 199 24.31 -5.60 -21.34
CA HIS A 199 23.96 -6.92 -20.81
C HIS A 199 24.17 -7.00 -19.30
N GLU A 200 23.37 -7.81 -18.64
CA GLU A 200 23.46 -8.07 -17.19
C GLU A 200 24.88 -8.55 -16.79
N THR A 201 25.52 -9.31 -17.64
CA THR A 201 26.88 -9.84 -17.43
C THR A 201 27.97 -8.77 -17.41
N GLU A 202 27.69 -7.55 -17.87
CA GLU A 202 28.63 -6.43 -17.82
C GLU A 202 28.64 -5.74 -16.46
N ILE A 203 27.63 -6.04 -15.60
CA ILE A 203 27.52 -5.42 -14.27
C ILE A 203 28.13 -6.33 -13.23
N VAL A 204 29.14 -5.85 -12.56
CA VAL A 204 29.81 -6.56 -11.46
C VAL A 204 28.88 -6.58 -10.25
N GLY A 205 28.37 -7.76 -9.88
CA GLY A 205 27.44 -7.92 -8.76
C GLY A 205 25.96 -7.87 -9.15
N PHE A 206 25.60 -8.01 -10.44
CA PHE A 206 24.21 -8.02 -10.87
C PHE A 206 23.34 -9.06 -10.16
N THR A 207 23.91 -10.19 -9.78
CA THR A 207 23.24 -11.29 -9.06
C THR A 207 23.34 -11.17 -7.53
N ASP A 208 24.07 -10.17 -7.02
CA ASP A 208 24.15 -9.88 -5.59
C ASP A 208 22.90 -9.06 -5.20
N GLU A 209 21.99 -9.68 -4.47
CA GLU A 209 20.64 -9.14 -4.21
C GLU A 209 20.39 -8.88 -2.73
N VAL A 210 19.58 -7.84 -2.46
CA VAL A 210 19.07 -7.50 -1.13
C VAL A 210 17.59 -7.14 -1.19
N ASP A 211 16.87 -7.33 -0.07
CA ASP A 211 15.41 -7.22 -0.02
C ASP A 211 14.89 -5.79 0.24
N THR A 212 15.70 -4.89 0.80
CA THR A 212 15.26 -3.55 1.17
C THR A 212 16.14 -2.44 0.59
N HIS A 213 15.57 -1.24 0.43
CA HIS A 213 16.35 -0.07 0.03
C HIS A 213 17.40 0.33 1.08
N LEU A 214 17.08 0.12 2.37
CA LEU A 214 18.02 0.41 3.45
C LEU A 214 19.25 -0.50 3.36
N GLU A 215 19.05 -1.77 3.06
CA GLU A 215 20.14 -2.73 2.93
C GLU A 215 21.08 -2.40 1.76
N VAL A 216 20.52 -1.93 0.63
CA VAL A 216 21.34 -1.35 -0.48
C VAL A 216 22.27 -0.27 0.07
N GLY A 217 21.72 0.70 0.81
CA GLY A 217 22.52 1.79 1.36
C GLY A 217 23.56 1.32 2.38
N LEU A 218 23.24 0.34 3.22
CA LEU A 218 24.19 -0.23 4.20
C LEU A 218 25.35 -0.94 3.51
N ARG A 219 25.11 -1.72 2.46
CA ARG A 219 26.16 -2.38 1.68
C ARG A 219 27.13 -1.37 1.04
N VAL A 220 26.59 -0.23 0.56
CA VAL A 220 27.41 0.88 0.05
C VAL A 220 28.18 1.58 1.19
N LEU A 221 27.53 1.85 2.32
CA LEU A 221 28.13 2.52 3.49
C LEU A 221 29.33 1.73 4.04
N PHE A 222 29.17 0.42 4.19
CA PHE A 222 30.24 -0.46 4.70
C PHE A 222 31.31 -0.78 3.66
N GLY A 223 31.19 -0.29 2.43
CA GLY A 223 32.18 -0.47 1.38
C GLY A 223 32.22 -1.85 0.76
N GLU A 224 31.21 -2.68 1.02
CA GLU A 224 31.07 -4.00 0.41
C GLU A 224 30.84 -3.88 -1.11
N VAL A 225 30.09 -2.86 -1.50
CA VAL A 225 29.85 -2.47 -2.90
C VAL A 225 30.14 -0.98 -3.10
N ASP A 226 30.20 -0.54 -4.33
CA ASP A 226 30.49 0.85 -4.68
C ASP A 226 29.22 1.65 -5.00
N VAL A 227 28.17 0.96 -5.46
CA VAL A 227 26.91 1.55 -5.92
C VAL A 227 25.75 0.56 -5.78
N GLY A 228 24.55 1.08 -5.59
CA GLY A 228 23.31 0.32 -5.67
C GLY A 228 22.16 1.20 -6.13
N LEU A 229 21.03 0.60 -6.57
CA LEU A 229 19.83 1.33 -6.97
C LEU A 229 18.83 1.38 -5.81
N GLY A 230 18.41 2.60 -5.43
CA GLY A 230 17.47 2.78 -4.32
C GLY A 230 16.79 4.14 -4.32
N ILE A 231 16.13 4.47 -3.21
CA ILE A 231 15.43 5.74 -3.03
C ILE A 231 16.31 6.81 -2.37
N GLU A 232 16.10 8.08 -2.75
CA GLU A 232 16.91 9.24 -2.28
C GLU A 232 16.99 9.31 -0.75
N TYR A 233 15.91 9.01 -0.04
CA TYR A 233 15.90 9.07 1.42
C TYR A 233 16.99 8.21 2.07
N VAL A 234 17.26 7.02 1.53
CA VAL A 234 18.27 6.11 2.09
C VAL A 234 19.66 6.71 1.99
N SER A 235 20.01 7.32 0.86
CA SER A 235 21.30 8.01 0.71
C SER A 235 21.43 9.14 1.71
N HIS A 236 20.38 9.94 1.89
CA HIS A 236 20.38 11.03 2.87
C HIS A 236 20.52 10.52 4.30
N LEU A 237 19.78 9.48 4.69
CA LEU A 237 19.85 8.87 6.02
C LEU A 237 21.24 8.41 6.37
N LEU A 238 21.97 7.85 5.40
CA LEU A 238 23.30 7.26 5.58
C LEU A 238 24.44 8.21 5.18
N SER A 239 24.13 9.47 4.84
CA SER A 239 25.11 10.46 4.38
C SER A 239 25.93 9.98 3.18
N LEU A 240 25.28 9.28 2.26
CA LEU A 240 25.80 8.79 0.99
C LEU A 240 25.45 9.77 -0.15
N ASP A 241 26.15 9.68 -1.27
CA ASP A 241 25.83 10.45 -2.46
C ASP A 241 24.66 9.80 -3.23
N PHE A 242 23.93 10.62 -3.98
CA PHE A 242 22.78 10.18 -4.75
C PHE A 242 22.74 10.80 -6.14
N ILE A 243 22.48 9.99 -7.15
CA ILE A 243 22.23 10.44 -8.52
C ILE A 243 20.79 10.08 -8.87
N PRO A 244 19.87 11.06 -8.98
CA PRO A 244 18.49 10.78 -9.31
C PRO A 244 18.38 10.28 -10.76
N LEU A 245 17.58 9.23 -10.96
CA LEU A 245 17.30 8.67 -12.28
C LEU A 245 15.83 8.90 -12.67
N GLN A 246 14.89 8.74 -11.74
CA GLN A 246 13.46 8.85 -12.00
C GLN A 246 12.67 9.21 -10.74
N GLU A 247 11.52 9.86 -10.91
CA GLU A 247 10.45 9.90 -9.91
C GLU A 247 9.48 8.75 -10.19
N GLU A 248 9.25 7.89 -9.22
CA GLU A 248 8.33 6.75 -9.30
C GLU A 248 7.06 7.00 -8.51
N ARG A 249 5.96 6.40 -8.97
CA ARG A 249 4.66 6.42 -8.28
C ARG A 249 4.52 5.17 -7.41
N PHE A 250 4.22 5.37 -6.14
CA PHE A 250 4.02 4.31 -5.16
C PHE A 250 2.54 4.25 -4.75
N ASP A 251 1.88 3.14 -5.06
CA ASP A 251 0.43 2.98 -4.89
C ASP A 251 0.07 1.82 -3.95
N LEU A 252 -1.08 1.96 -3.28
CA LEU A 252 -1.76 0.91 -2.53
C LEU A 252 -2.90 0.34 -3.39
N VAL A 253 -2.96 -0.98 -3.49
CA VAL A 253 -4.03 -1.72 -4.19
C VAL A 253 -4.82 -2.54 -3.19
N ILE A 254 -6.14 -2.40 -3.25
CA ILE A 254 -7.08 -3.04 -2.33
C ILE A 254 -8.17 -3.73 -3.17
N PRO A 255 -8.45 -5.05 -2.98
CA PRO A 255 -9.63 -5.69 -3.54
C PRO A 255 -10.91 -4.97 -3.13
N LYS A 256 -11.82 -4.76 -4.08
CA LYS A 256 -13.03 -3.96 -3.85
C LYS A 256 -13.94 -4.53 -2.76
N GLU A 257 -14.00 -5.86 -2.64
CA GLU A 257 -14.75 -6.55 -1.59
C GLU A 257 -14.21 -6.26 -0.17
N LEU A 258 -12.93 -5.90 -0.04
CA LEU A 258 -12.31 -5.58 1.24
C LEU A 258 -12.45 -4.09 1.61
N TRP A 259 -12.88 -3.25 0.68
CA TRP A 259 -13.10 -1.82 0.92
C TRP A 259 -14.10 -1.52 2.05
N PRO A 260 -15.21 -2.29 2.22
CA PRO A 260 -16.15 -2.05 3.32
C PRO A 260 -15.61 -2.36 4.70
N ILE A 261 -14.54 -3.15 4.83
CA ILE A 261 -13.96 -3.56 6.11
C ILE A 261 -13.52 -2.31 6.89
N ARG A 262 -13.92 -2.25 8.17
CA ARG A 262 -13.69 -1.08 9.03
C ARG A 262 -12.22 -0.70 9.12
N VAL A 263 -11.36 -1.67 9.42
CA VAL A 263 -9.90 -1.44 9.54
C VAL A 263 -9.31 -0.93 8.24
N MET A 264 -9.76 -1.43 7.08
CA MET A 264 -9.30 -0.95 5.78
C MET A 264 -9.69 0.52 5.56
N LYS A 265 -10.94 0.89 5.84
CA LYS A 265 -11.40 2.29 5.74
C LYS A 265 -10.64 3.22 6.68
N GLU A 266 -10.43 2.80 7.92
CA GLU A 266 -9.70 3.58 8.92
C GLU A 266 -8.23 3.74 8.52
N PHE A 267 -7.60 2.68 8.00
CA PHE A 267 -6.24 2.75 7.48
C PHE A 267 -6.13 3.69 6.28
N VAL A 268 -7.00 3.55 5.30
CA VAL A 268 -7.04 4.44 4.14
C VAL A 268 -7.33 5.89 4.57
N GLY A 269 -8.22 6.10 5.54
CA GLY A 269 -8.48 7.41 6.13
C GLY A 269 -7.24 8.04 6.79
N SER A 270 -6.27 7.24 7.22
CA SER A 270 -4.99 7.74 7.74
C SER A 270 -4.01 8.22 6.66
N ILE A 271 -4.29 7.90 5.38
CA ILE A 271 -3.50 8.35 4.20
C ILE A 271 -3.98 9.76 3.78
N ASP A 272 -4.16 10.64 4.72
CA ASP A 272 -4.46 12.03 4.41
C ASP A 272 -3.17 12.85 4.25
N PRO A 273 -3.16 13.88 3.35
CA PRO A 273 -1.96 14.65 3.05
C PRO A 273 -1.34 15.35 4.28
N ALA A 274 -2.13 15.73 5.29
CA ALA A 274 -1.62 16.41 6.48
C ALA A 274 -0.87 15.42 7.39
N ASN A 275 -1.46 14.25 7.64
CA ASN A 275 -0.82 13.17 8.40
C ASN A 275 0.47 12.69 7.70
N ILE A 276 0.41 12.41 6.40
CA ILE A 276 1.57 11.95 5.65
C ILE A 276 2.66 13.02 5.60
N ARG A 277 2.33 14.30 5.46
CA ARG A 277 3.31 15.41 5.53
C ARG A 277 4.02 15.44 6.88
N ARG A 278 3.32 15.18 7.97
CA ARG A 278 3.92 15.09 9.32
C ARG A 278 4.92 13.94 9.40
N LEU A 279 4.56 12.76 8.88
CA LEU A 279 5.41 11.56 8.87
C LEU A 279 6.61 11.69 7.93
N ALA A 280 6.45 12.40 6.81
CA ALA A 280 7.46 12.63 5.80
C ALA A 280 8.40 13.82 6.09
N ARG A 281 8.20 14.55 7.19
CA ARG A 281 8.87 15.85 7.47
C ARG A 281 10.39 15.83 7.33
N SER A 282 11.02 14.71 7.56
CA SER A 282 12.49 14.53 7.48
C SER A 282 12.90 13.54 6.40
N LEU A 283 12.04 13.31 5.39
CA LEU A 283 12.27 12.34 4.33
C LEU A 283 12.45 13.07 2.99
N PRO A 284 13.67 13.45 2.57
CA PRO A 284 13.89 14.01 1.24
C PRO A 284 13.55 12.98 0.15
N GLY A 285 13.24 13.49 -1.04
CA GLY A 285 12.92 12.65 -2.20
C GLY A 285 11.48 12.16 -2.28
N TYR A 286 10.62 12.48 -1.30
CA TYR A 286 9.18 12.18 -1.35
C TYR A 286 8.39 13.38 -1.85
N SER A 287 7.40 13.12 -2.73
CA SER A 287 6.42 14.10 -3.19
C SER A 287 5.01 13.60 -2.89
N LEU A 288 4.21 14.46 -2.25
CA LEU A 288 2.87 14.15 -1.78
C LEU A 288 1.77 14.73 -2.68
N LYS A 289 2.10 15.07 -3.94
CA LYS A 289 1.21 15.79 -4.87
C LYS A 289 -0.13 15.08 -5.14
N ASP A 290 -0.15 13.75 -5.06
CA ASP A 290 -1.33 12.93 -5.34
C ASP A 290 -1.75 12.04 -4.15
N THR A 291 -1.13 12.22 -2.98
CA THR A 291 -1.37 11.39 -1.80
C THR A 291 -2.85 11.30 -1.44
N GLY A 292 -3.36 10.08 -1.29
CA GLY A 292 -4.75 9.78 -0.96
C GLY A 292 -5.71 9.80 -2.14
N LYS A 293 -5.27 10.18 -3.35
CA LYS A 293 -6.12 10.14 -4.55
C LYS A 293 -6.42 8.71 -4.97
N VAL A 294 -7.69 8.43 -5.23
CA VAL A 294 -8.11 7.19 -5.91
C VAL A 294 -7.81 7.38 -7.40
N LEU A 295 -6.89 6.57 -7.92
CA LEU A 295 -6.44 6.64 -9.31
C LEU A 295 -7.27 5.75 -10.23
N PHE A 296 -7.76 4.63 -9.70
CA PHE A 296 -8.53 3.64 -10.44
C PHE A 296 -9.51 2.94 -9.51
N LYS A 297 -10.70 2.63 -10.03
CA LYS A 297 -11.73 1.84 -9.35
C LYS A 297 -12.45 1.04 -10.41
N SER A 298 -12.17 -0.27 -10.46
CA SER A 298 -12.87 -1.21 -11.35
C SER A 298 -14.28 -1.52 -10.87
#